data_cd30fb377cf0bc6e4fb4444fd5e0fd27
#
_entry.id   cd30fb377cf0bc6e4fb4444fd5e0fd27
#
_cell.length_a   1.000
_cell.length_b   1.000
_cell.length_c   1.000
_cell.angle_alpha   90.00
_cell.angle_beta   90.00
_cell.angle_gamma   90.00
#
_symmetry.space_group_name_H-M   'P 1'
#
loop_
_entity.id
_entity.type
_entity.pdbx_description
1 polymer ?
#
loop_
_entity_poly.entity_id
_entity_poly.type
_entity_poly.pdbx_seq_one_letter_code
_entity_poly.pdbx_strand_id
1 'polypeptide(L)'
;MWDGREPNLENQAVDATFVHAQAAAPPTAAQVAEIVAFQKGIFTAQVFDKRAKFLTGNNVKGGPIALSLELANFFIGINDPLGLNPKGTPFTSQIFDLYRPWLNAGGRHDYRDHGLPVVNAHELFKNVSASNDWQHNDHERSMVNEHRRSIARGEELFNNTKINIAGVSGLNDELNVPSIGGFCGTCHDTPNIGNHSVKAPLDIGVPDAGDKAPPVLNISGLPVFTLTCTQGPLAGKVYKVTDPGRAMISGKCKDIGRFKGPILRGLAARAPYFHNGSAATLRDVVNFYDQRFGIGFTHKEKADLVNFLNTL
;
A
#
# COMPACT_ATOMS: atom_id res chain seq x y z
N MET A 1 5.47 -10.40 7.55
CA MET A 1 5.82 -9.59 8.73
C MET A 1 6.36 -8.24 8.27
N TRP A 2 6.05 -7.15 8.96
CA TRP A 2 6.51 -5.80 8.61
C TRP A 2 8.03 -5.63 8.72
N ASP A 3 8.65 -6.29 9.68
CA ASP A 3 10.11 -6.29 9.91
C ASP A 3 10.90 -7.21 8.96
N GLY A 4 10.19 -7.96 8.11
CA GLY A 4 10.80 -8.84 7.12
C GLY A 4 11.56 -10.04 7.70
N ARG A 5 11.16 -10.52 8.91
CA ARG A 5 11.83 -11.64 9.57
C ARG A 5 11.72 -12.94 8.80
N GLU A 6 10.60 -13.18 8.16
CA GLU A 6 10.33 -14.43 7.45
C GLU A 6 10.81 -14.37 5.99
N PRO A 7 11.61 -15.34 5.53
CA PRO A 7 12.16 -15.34 4.18
C PRO A 7 11.13 -15.72 3.11
N ASN A 8 10.10 -16.49 3.46
CA ASN A 8 9.09 -17.00 2.55
C ASN A 8 7.75 -17.25 3.29
N LEU A 9 6.71 -17.65 2.57
CA LEU A 9 5.39 -17.93 3.12
C LEU A 9 5.37 -19.23 3.96
N GLU A 10 6.16 -20.21 3.61
CA GLU A 10 6.28 -21.49 4.33
C GLU A 10 6.79 -21.25 5.76
N ASN A 11 7.90 -20.53 5.90
CA ASN A 11 8.44 -20.16 7.21
C ASN A 11 7.45 -19.30 7.99
N GLN A 12 6.79 -18.33 7.32
CA GLN A 12 5.80 -17.49 7.95
C GLN A 12 4.58 -18.29 8.46
N ALA A 13 4.14 -19.32 7.72
CA ALA A 13 3.04 -20.18 8.15
C ALA A 13 3.42 -20.98 9.40
N VAL A 14 4.66 -21.51 9.46
CA VAL A 14 5.18 -22.23 10.63
C VAL A 14 5.28 -21.31 11.83
N ASP A 15 5.90 -20.13 11.69
CA ASP A 15 6.06 -19.16 12.77
C ASP A 15 4.70 -18.66 13.29
N ALA A 16 3.78 -18.34 12.41
CA ALA A 16 2.44 -17.89 12.82
C ALA A 16 1.68 -18.96 13.58
N THR A 17 1.80 -20.23 13.20
CA THR A 17 1.09 -21.34 13.84
C THR A 17 1.75 -21.71 15.18
N PHE A 18 3.05 -21.87 15.19
CA PHE A 18 3.76 -22.40 16.35
C PHE A 18 4.03 -21.32 17.42
N VAL A 19 4.47 -20.12 16.99
CA VAL A 19 4.85 -19.04 17.91
C VAL A 19 3.65 -18.17 18.28
N HIS A 20 2.92 -17.62 17.28
CA HIS A 20 1.83 -16.69 17.58
C HIS A 20 0.57 -17.41 18.07
N ALA A 21 0.15 -18.48 17.40
CA ALA A 21 -1.02 -19.27 17.82
C ALA A 21 -0.70 -20.26 18.94
N GLN A 22 0.59 -20.38 19.34
CA GLN A 22 1.06 -21.26 20.43
C GLN A 22 0.54 -22.71 20.29
N ALA A 23 0.56 -23.22 19.05
CA ALA A 23 0.20 -24.60 18.79
C ALA A 23 1.15 -25.58 19.54
N ALA A 24 0.61 -26.72 20.01
CA ALA A 24 1.38 -27.71 20.76
C ALA A 24 2.52 -28.34 19.94
N ALA A 25 2.42 -28.29 18.60
CA ALA A 25 3.46 -28.76 17.68
C ALA A 25 3.46 -27.89 16.42
N PRO A 26 4.60 -27.77 15.70
CA PRO A 26 4.62 -27.11 14.41
C PRO A 26 3.73 -27.85 13.40
N PRO A 27 3.20 -27.13 12.38
CA PRO A 27 2.41 -27.77 11.32
C PRO A 27 3.28 -28.72 10.50
N THR A 28 2.68 -29.80 10.01
CA THR A 28 3.35 -30.74 9.09
C THR A 28 3.62 -30.07 7.73
N ALA A 29 4.54 -30.63 6.94
CA ALA A 29 4.84 -30.12 5.61
C ALA A 29 3.58 -30.07 4.70
N ALA A 30 2.68 -31.03 4.81
CA ALA A 30 1.41 -31.04 4.08
C ALA A 30 0.51 -29.88 4.50
N GLN A 31 0.33 -29.64 5.79
CA GLN A 31 -0.43 -28.51 6.31
C GLN A 31 0.17 -27.16 5.89
N VAL A 32 1.51 -27.02 5.94
CA VAL A 32 2.20 -25.81 5.45
C VAL A 32 1.89 -25.58 3.97
N ALA A 33 1.96 -26.63 3.14
CA ALA A 33 1.64 -26.51 1.71
C ALA A 33 0.19 -26.07 1.46
N GLU A 34 -0.78 -26.61 2.22
CA GLU A 34 -2.19 -26.20 2.14
C GLU A 34 -2.39 -24.73 2.58
N ILE A 35 -1.78 -24.31 3.70
CA ILE A 35 -1.84 -22.92 4.17
C ILE A 35 -1.27 -21.96 3.09
N VAL A 36 -0.12 -22.29 2.52
CA VAL A 36 0.52 -21.46 1.50
C VAL A 36 -0.31 -21.43 0.21
N ALA A 37 -0.88 -22.56 -0.20
CA ALA A 37 -1.77 -22.62 -1.36
C ALA A 37 -3.01 -21.73 -1.14
N PHE A 38 -3.62 -21.78 0.03
CA PHE A 38 -4.73 -20.90 0.41
C PHE A 38 -4.34 -19.43 0.39
N GLN A 39 -3.19 -19.06 1.01
CA GLN A 39 -2.71 -17.67 1.02
C GLN A 39 -2.48 -17.12 -0.40
N LYS A 40 -1.93 -17.94 -1.29
CA LYS A 40 -1.69 -17.55 -2.70
C LYS A 40 -2.99 -17.36 -3.50
N GLY A 41 -4.10 -17.93 -3.04
CA GLY A 41 -5.43 -17.77 -3.65
C GLY A 41 -6.24 -16.58 -3.12
N ILE A 42 -5.74 -15.85 -2.11
CA ILE A 42 -6.45 -14.70 -1.53
C ILE A 42 -6.06 -13.42 -2.25
N PHE A 43 -7.01 -12.83 -2.98
CA PHE A 43 -6.86 -11.55 -3.66
C PHE A 43 -7.76 -10.52 -3.00
N THR A 44 -7.16 -9.66 -2.14
CA THR A 44 -7.90 -8.62 -1.42
C THR A 44 -7.88 -7.33 -2.22
N ALA A 45 -9.03 -6.93 -2.73
CA ALA A 45 -9.23 -5.65 -3.41
C ALA A 45 -10.69 -5.21 -3.25
N GLN A 46 -10.91 -3.90 -3.28
CA GLN A 46 -12.25 -3.31 -3.18
C GLN A 46 -13.06 -3.61 -4.45
N VAL A 47 -14.32 -4.03 -4.29
CA VAL A 47 -15.25 -4.31 -5.41
C VAL A 47 -16.24 -3.17 -5.61
N PHE A 48 -16.61 -2.51 -4.52
CA PHE A 48 -17.67 -1.52 -4.49
C PHE A 48 -17.31 -0.34 -3.58
N ASP A 49 -17.57 0.86 -4.06
CA ASP A 49 -17.54 2.10 -3.28
C ASP A 49 -18.94 2.72 -3.25
N LYS A 50 -19.40 3.21 -2.10
CA LYS A 50 -20.76 3.75 -1.95
C LYS A 50 -21.06 4.89 -2.91
N ARG A 51 -20.04 5.70 -3.26
CA ARG A 51 -20.18 6.89 -4.10
C ARG A 51 -19.84 6.60 -5.56
N ALA A 52 -18.80 5.79 -5.84
CA ALA A 52 -18.41 5.41 -7.20
C ALA A 52 -19.20 4.21 -7.75
N LYS A 53 -19.90 3.46 -6.86
CA LYS A 53 -20.57 2.18 -7.17
C LYS A 53 -19.56 1.09 -7.48
N PHE A 54 -19.79 0.23 -8.49
CA PHE A 54 -18.86 -0.84 -8.82
C PHE A 54 -17.53 -0.28 -9.34
N LEU A 55 -16.45 -0.87 -8.83
CA LEU A 55 -15.05 -0.53 -9.18
C LEU A 55 -14.52 -1.39 -10.33
N THR A 56 -15.39 -2.18 -10.97
CA THR A 56 -15.12 -3.05 -12.12
C THR A 56 -16.03 -2.66 -13.28
N GLY A 57 -15.66 -3.05 -14.50
CA GLY A 57 -16.44 -2.71 -15.70
C GLY A 57 -16.00 -1.38 -16.35
N ASN A 58 -16.54 -1.08 -17.54
CA ASN A 58 -16.24 0.16 -18.29
C ASN A 58 -14.74 0.44 -18.46
N ASN A 59 -13.95 -0.60 -18.76
CA ASN A 59 -12.49 -0.56 -18.94
C ASN A 59 -11.68 -0.18 -17.67
N VAL A 60 -12.29 -0.17 -16.49
CA VAL A 60 -11.54 -0.04 -15.23
C VAL A 60 -11.20 -1.42 -14.66
N LYS A 61 -10.06 -1.50 -13.95
CA LYS A 61 -9.44 -2.74 -13.49
C LYS A 61 -9.44 -2.89 -11.96
N GLY A 62 -10.44 -2.31 -11.28
CA GLY A 62 -10.61 -2.50 -9.84
C GLY A 62 -11.06 -3.94 -9.51
N GLY A 63 -10.99 -4.28 -8.22
CA GLY A 63 -11.49 -5.55 -7.71
C GLY A 63 -10.50 -6.72 -7.75
N PRO A 64 -10.86 -7.85 -7.11
CA PRO A 64 -9.96 -8.99 -6.89
C PRO A 64 -9.70 -9.81 -8.16
N ILE A 65 -10.63 -9.85 -9.13
CA ILE A 65 -10.45 -10.62 -10.37
C ILE A 65 -9.33 -10.01 -11.20
N ALA A 66 -9.36 -8.69 -11.42
CA ALA A 66 -8.28 -8.01 -12.13
C ALA A 66 -6.94 -8.18 -11.40
N LEU A 67 -6.93 -8.04 -10.07
CA LEU A 67 -5.74 -8.25 -9.25
C LEU A 67 -5.16 -9.66 -9.40
N SER A 68 -6.00 -10.70 -9.48
CA SER A 68 -5.53 -12.08 -9.65
C SER A 68 -4.78 -12.30 -10.97
N LEU A 69 -5.17 -11.59 -12.02
CA LEU A 69 -4.50 -11.65 -13.32
C LEU A 69 -3.15 -10.91 -13.32
N GLU A 70 -3.05 -9.81 -12.58
CA GLU A 70 -1.79 -9.05 -12.43
C GLU A 70 -0.72 -9.85 -11.68
N LEU A 71 -1.10 -10.56 -10.61
CA LEU A 71 -0.15 -11.32 -9.79
C LEU A 71 0.53 -12.47 -10.52
N ALA A 72 -0.05 -12.98 -11.60
CA ALA A 72 0.57 -14.01 -12.43
C ALA A 72 1.90 -13.55 -13.05
N ASN A 73 2.12 -12.24 -13.16
CA ASN A 73 3.31 -11.64 -13.76
C ASN A 73 4.33 -11.14 -12.73
N PHE A 74 4.06 -11.27 -11.43
CA PHE A 74 4.95 -10.75 -10.39
C PHE A 74 6.29 -11.51 -10.35
N PHE A 75 7.38 -10.75 -10.21
CA PHE A 75 8.71 -11.25 -9.88
C PHE A 75 9.48 -10.22 -9.04
N ILE A 76 10.46 -10.68 -8.26
CA ILE A 76 11.27 -9.79 -7.42
C ILE A 76 12.06 -8.82 -8.30
N GLY A 77 12.01 -7.52 -7.96
CA GLY A 77 12.66 -6.44 -8.70
C GLY A 77 11.84 -5.94 -9.89
N ILE A 78 10.59 -6.39 -10.06
CA ILE A 78 9.72 -5.82 -11.09
C ILE A 78 9.59 -4.32 -10.89
N ASN A 79 9.92 -3.56 -11.93
CA ASN A 79 9.86 -2.09 -11.94
C ASN A 79 10.72 -1.40 -10.87
N ASP A 80 11.81 -2.04 -10.40
CA ASP A 80 12.68 -1.47 -9.37
C ASP A 80 13.33 -0.16 -9.86
N PRO A 81 13.22 0.96 -9.09
CA PRO A 81 13.74 2.27 -9.48
C PRO A 81 15.27 2.34 -9.45
N LEU A 82 15.94 1.43 -8.76
CA LEU A 82 17.40 1.36 -8.70
C LEU A 82 18.01 0.47 -9.77
N GLY A 83 17.18 -0.02 -10.71
CA GLY A 83 17.64 -0.82 -11.83
C GLY A 83 17.90 -2.29 -11.52
N LEU A 84 17.40 -2.81 -10.41
CA LEU A 84 17.52 -4.22 -10.02
C LEU A 84 16.50 -5.13 -10.74
N ASN A 85 15.77 -4.59 -11.74
CA ASN A 85 14.86 -5.37 -12.54
C ASN A 85 15.63 -6.42 -13.37
N PRO A 86 15.46 -7.74 -13.08
CA PRO A 86 16.22 -8.79 -13.74
C PRO A 86 15.90 -8.93 -15.24
N LYS A 87 14.79 -8.34 -15.70
CA LYS A 87 14.40 -8.28 -17.12
C LYS A 87 14.92 -7.05 -17.85
N GLY A 88 15.66 -6.16 -17.16
CA GLY A 88 16.22 -4.94 -17.73
C GLY A 88 15.18 -3.90 -18.17
N THR A 89 13.91 -4.05 -17.82
CA THR A 89 12.88 -3.06 -18.14
C THR A 89 13.10 -1.81 -17.28
N PRO A 90 13.14 -0.60 -17.88
CA PRO A 90 13.30 0.64 -17.14
C PRO A 90 12.16 0.87 -16.14
N PHE A 91 12.45 1.60 -15.06
CA PHE A 91 11.46 2.03 -14.10
C PHE A 91 10.40 2.94 -14.76
N THR A 92 9.15 2.72 -14.39
CA THR A 92 8.05 3.63 -14.68
C THR A 92 7.33 4.04 -13.40
N SER A 93 6.98 5.32 -13.27
CA SER A 93 6.17 5.80 -12.16
C SER A 93 4.69 5.45 -12.28
N GLN A 94 4.26 4.91 -13.42
CA GLN A 94 2.88 4.45 -13.66
C GLN A 94 2.66 3.12 -12.95
N ILE A 95 2.46 3.19 -11.63
CA ILE A 95 2.30 2.01 -10.77
C ILE A 95 0.88 1.46 -10.88
N PHE A 96 -0.11 2.35 -10.87
CA PHE A 96 -1.51 1.96 -11.01
C PHE A 96 -2.07 2.42 -12.36
N ASP A 97 -2.81 1.56 -13.03
CA ASP A 97 -3.58 1.84 -14.24
C ASP A 97 -5.00 1.28 -14.12
N LEU A 98 -5.65 1.54 -12.99
CA LEU A 98 -6.92 0.94 -12.61
C LEU A 98 -8.12 1.77 -13.07
N TYR A 99 -8.06 3.09 -12.92
CA TYR A 99 -9.22 3.99 -13.04
C TYR A 99 -9.04 5.13 -14.05
N ARG A 100 -7.95 5.17 -14.79
CA ARG A 100 -7.68 6.21 -15.78
C ARG A 100 -8.84 6.47 -16.76
N PRO A 101 -9.61 5.45 -17.22
CA PRO A 101 -10.78 5.68 -18.06
C PRO A 101 -11.83 6.63 -17.44
N TRP A 102 -11.89 6.70 -16.11
CA TRP A 102 -12.82 7.57 -15.40
C TRP A 102 -12.47 9.07 -15.43
N LEU A 103 -11.30 9.46 -15.89
CA LEU A 103 -11.00 10.89 -16.12
C LEU A 103 -12.03 11.54 -17.03
N ASN A 104 -12.58 10.79 -17.97
CA ASN A 104 -13.59 11.22 -18.93
C ASN A 104 -15.01 10.74 -18.58
N ALA A 105 -15.26 10.31 -17.34
CA ALA A 105 -16.58 9.85 -16.92
C ALA A 105 -17.64 10.94 -17.10
N GLY A 106 -18.78 10.60 -17.72
CA GLY A 106 -19.89 11.54 -18.03
C GLY A 106 -20.19 11.73 -19.50
N GLY A 107 -19.41 11.10 -20.41
CA GLY A 107 -19.76 11.06 -21.84
C GLY A 107 -21.02 10.22 -22.11
N ARG A 108 -21.75 10.54 -23.19
CA ARG A 108 -23.03 9.87 -23.55
C ARG A 108 -22.92 8.35 -23.80
N HIS A 109 -21.71 7.80 -23.89
CA HIS A 109 -21.44 6.38 -24.17
C HIS A 109 -21.00 5.55 -22.95
N ASP A 110 -20.97 6.14 -21.76
CA ASP A 110 -20.31 5.56 -20.57
C ASP A 110 -21.20 4.56 -19.79
N TYR A 111 -22.41 4.26 -20.24
CA TYR A 111 -23.42 3.54 -19.44
C TYR A 111 -23.74 2.13 -19.92
N ARG A 112 -23.07 1.64 -20.95
CA ARG A 112 -23.21 0.22 -21.30
C ARG A 112 -22.17 -0.57 -20.51
N ASP A 113 -22.68 -1.27 -19.52
CA ASP A 113 -21.96 -2.31 -18.79
C ASP A 113 -21.62 -3.44 -19.79
N HIS A 114 -20.61 -3.20 -20.63
CA HIS A 114 -20.08 -4.24 -21.52
C HIS A 114 -19.22 -5.14 -20.66
N GLY A 115 -19.88 -6.19 -20.17
CA GLY A 115 -19.41 -7.18 -19.25
C GLY A 115 -17.94 -7.55 -19.36
N LEU A 116 -17.33 -7.65 -18.17
CA LEU A 116 -16.26 -8.61 -18.00
C LEU A 116 -16.74 -9.97 -18.48
N PRO A 117 -15.90 -10.80 -19.13
CA PRO A 117 -16.22 -12.20 -19.37
C PRO A 117 -16.41 -12.85 -18.00
N VAL A 118 -17.59 -12.88 -17.62
CA VAL A 118 -18.33 -13.72 -16.70
C VAL A 118 -17.53 -14.58 -15.72
N VAL A 119 -17.28 -14.08 -14.53
CA VAL A 119 -17.93 -14.71 -13.38
C VAL A 119 -19.02 -13.73 -12.98
N ASN A 120 -20.27 -14.14 -12.95
CA ASN A 120 -21.43 -13.32 -12.70
C ASN A 120 -21.25 -12.57 -11.36
N ALA A 121 -20.56 -11.41 -11.36
CA ALA A 121 -20.49 -10.53 -10.19
C ALA A 121 -21.91 -10.19 -9.71
N HIS A 122 -22.87 -10.14 -10.63
CA HIS A 122 -24.28 -10.03 -10.34
C HIS A 122 -24.82 -11.22 -9.52
N GLU A 123 -24.39 -12.46 -9.77
CA GLU A 123 -24.81 -13.62 -8.97
C GLU A 123 -24.14 -13.67 -7.60
N LEU A 124 -22.86 -13.29 -7.50
CA LEU A 124 -22.15 -13.20 -6.21
C LEU A 124 -22.70 -12.08 -5.30
N PHE A 125 -23.28 -11.04 -5.88
CA PHE A 125 -23.75 -9.85 -5.16
C PHE A 125 -25.24 -9.57 -5.34
N LYS A 126 -26.06 -10.58 -5.64
CA LYS A 126 -27.54 -10.49 -5.75
C LYS A 126 -28.19 -9.80 -4.56
N ASN A 127 -27.57 -9.82 -3.39
CA ASN A 127 -28.06 -9.20 -2.16
C ASN A 127 -27.46 -7.82 -1.86
N VAL A 128 -26.45 -7.36 -2.62
CA VAL A 128 -26.07 -5.96 -2.62
C VAL A 128 -27.08 -5.29 -3.54
N SER A 129 -28.12 -4.73 -2.97
CA SER A 129 -29.12 -3.91 -3.66
C SER A 129 -28.44 -2.66 -4.24
N ALA A 130 -27.60 -2.87 -5.24
CA ALA A 130 -27.19 -1.84 -6.16
C ALA A 130 -28.33 -1.72 -7.14
N SER A 131 -29.42 -1.06 -6.71
CA SER A 131 -30.37 -0.54 -7.67
C SER A 131 -29.57 0.29 -8.67
N ASN A 132 -29.61 -0.07 -9.94
CA ASN A 132 -29.05 0.76 -11.02
C ASN A 132 -29.90 2.05 -11.21
N ASP A 133 -30.78 2.38 -10.27
CA ASP A 133 -31.65 3.54 -10.28
C ASP A 133 -30.90 4.86 -10.40
N TRP A 134 -29.64 4.91 -9.86
CA TRP A 134 -28.79 6.08 -10.01
C TRP A 134 -28.50 6.46 -11.48
N GLN A 135 -28.57 5.48 -12.40
CA GLN A 135 -28.36 5.72 -13.83
C GLN A 135 -29.52 6.52 -14.48
N HIS A 136 -30.71 6.45 -13.90
CA HIS A 136 -31.90 7.12 -14.40
C HIS A 136 -32.10 8.52 -13.78
N ASN A 137 -31.37 8.82 -12.70
CA ASN A 137 -31.38 10.12 -12.03
C ASN A 137 -30.18 10.96 -12.46
N ASP A 138 -30.37 12.01 -13.24
CA ASP A 138 -29.28 12.86 -13.77
C ASP A 138 -28.41 13.47 -12.66
N HIS A 139 -28.99 13.83 -11.53
CA HIS A 139 -28.28 14.42 -10.41
C HIS A 139 -27.36 13.37 -9.75
N GLU A 140 -27.90 12.21 -9.42
CA GLU A 140 -27.12 11.12 -8.80
C GLU A 140 -26.02 10.63 -9.75
N ARG A 141 -26.33 10.49 -11.04
CA ARG A 141 -25.35 10.16 -12.07
C ARG A 141 -24.21 11.17 -12.13
N SER A 142 -24.51 12.47 -12.05
CA SER A 142 -23.49 13.52 -12.01
C SER A 142 -22.57 13.39 -10.80
N MET A 143 -23.13 13.10 -9.62
CA MET A 143 -22.38 12.90 -8.38
C MET A 143 -21.47 11.65 -8.45
N VAL A 144 -21.98 10.53 -8.97
CA VAL A 144 -21.20 9.31 -9.17
C VAL A 144 -20.03 9.58 -10.10
N ASN A 145 -20.27 10.23 -11.24
CA ASN A 145 -19.22 10.54 -12.21
C ASN A 145 -18.18 11.51 -11.66
N GLU A 146 -18.57 12.51 -10.88
CA GLU A 146 -17.57 13.39 -10.23
C GLU A 146 -16.70 12.61 -9.23
N HIS A 147 -17.29 11.68 -8.48
CA HIS A 147 -16.52 10.86 -7.57
C HIS A 147 -15.58 9.90 -8.32
N ARG A 148 -16.02 9.30 -9.43
CA ARG A 148 -15.17 8.50 -10.33
C ARG A 148 -14.00 9.31 -10.88
N ARG A 149 -14.26 10.55 -11.35
CA ARG A 149 -13.18 11.46 -11.79
C ARG A 149 -12.22 11.80 -10.65
N SER A 150 -12.73 11.98 -9.43
CA SER A 150 -11.89 12.20 -8.24
C SER A 150 -10.94 11.01 -7.98
N ILE A 151 -11.44 9.77 -8.08
CA ILE A 151 -10.64 8.56 -7.95
C ILE A 151 -9.55 8.51 -9.02
N ALA A 152 -9.90 8.75 -10.28
CA ALA A 152 -8.93 8.73 -11.37
C ALA A 152 -7.86 9.84 -11.23
N ARG A 153 -8.24 11.06 -10.79
CA ARG A 153 -7.25 12.10 -10.47
C ARG A 153 -6.32 11.69 -9.31
N GLY A 154 -6.86 10.98 -8.31
CA GLY A 154 -6.05 10.45 -7.22
C GLY A 154 -5.03 9.41 -7.68
N GLU A 155 -5.39 8.55 -8.64
CA GLU A 155 -4.47 7.63 -9.32
C GLU A 155 -3.37 8.39 -10.06
N GLU A 156 -3.72 9.42 -10.83
CA GLU A 156 -2.76 10.28 -11.53
C GLU A 156 -1.82 11.01 -10.55
N LEU A 157 -2.33 11.50 -9.41
CA LEU A 157 -1.50 12.09 -8.37
C LEU A 157 -0.50 11.08 -7.79
N PHE A 158 -0.95 9.86 -7.49
CA PHE A 158 -0.07 8.80 -6.99
C PHE A 158 1.08 8.50 -7.97
N ASN A 159 0.77 8.40 -9.24
CA ASN A 159 1.71 8.03 -10.29
C ASN A 159 2.68 9.16 -10.66
N ASN A 160 2.22 10.42 -10.66
CA ASN A 160 2.93 11.50 -11.34
C ASN A 160 3.44 12.61 -10.41
N THR A 161 3.06 12.63 -9.12
CA THR A 161 3.56 13.65 -8.19
C THR A 161 5.04 13.45 -7.92
N LYS A 162 5.84 14.44 -8.29
CA LYS A 162 7.27 14.45 -8.00
C LYS A 162 7.52 14.71 -6.51
N ILE A 163 8.38 13.93 -5.92
CA ILE A 163 8.74 13.98 -4.50
C ILE A 163 10.25 14.11 -4.37
N ASN A 164 10.70 14.98 -3.47
CA ASN A 164 12.09 14.98 -3.04
C ASN A 164 12.26 14.03 -1.85
N ILE A 165 12.82 12.87 -2.10
CA ILE A 165 12.99 11.81 -1.09
C ILE A 165 14.33 12.04 -0.38
N ALA A 166 14.26 12.53 0.87
CA ALA A 166 15.41 12.81 1.70
C ALA A 166 15.27 12.21 3.10
N GLY A 167 16.40 11.84 3.70
CA GLY A 167 16.46 11.35 5.08
C GLY A 167 15.72 10.02 5.30
N VAL A 168 15.60 9.18 4.29
CA VAL A 168 15.03 7.83 4.38
C VAL A 168 16.16 6.85 4.65
N SER A 169 16.17 6.29 5.87
CA SER A 169 17.15 5.27 6.23
C SER A 169 16.81 3.95 5.52
N GLY A 170 17.82 3.32 4.94
CA GLY A 170 17.65 2.19 4.01
C GLY A 170 17.64 2.58 2.55
N LEU A 171 17.54 3.87 2.23
CA LEU A 171 17.63 4.39 0.88
C LEU A 171 18.74 5.44 0.76
N ASN A 172 18.56 6.62 1.36
CA ASN A 172 19.53 7.71 1.20
C ASN A 172 20.91 7.40 1.80
N ASP A 173 20.93 6.72 2.96
CA ASP A 173 22.17 6.27 3.61
C ASP A 173 22.85 5.13 2.86
N GLU A 174 22.11 4.17 2.32
CA GLU A 174 22.69 3.05 1.55
C GLU A 174 23.22 3.52 0.17
N LEU A 175 22.58 4.51 -0.45
CA LEU A 175 23.04 5.13 -1.70
C LEU A 175 24.08 6.23 -1.47
N ASN A 176 24.32 6.63 -0.21
CA ASN A 176 25.21 7.74 0.16
C ASN A 176 24.85 9.06 -0.57
N VAL A 177 23.56 9.40 -0.63
CA VAL A 177 23.06 10.62 -1.24
C VAL A 177 22.13 11.39 -0.29
N PRO A 178 22.17 12.73 -0.23
CA PRO A 178 21.32 13.50 0.68
C PRO A 178 19.85 13.44 0.29
N SER A 179 19.55 13.34 -1.00
CA SER A 179 18.18 13.22 -1.52
C SER A 179 18.19 12.65 -2.93
N ILE A 180 17.02 12.11 -3.34
CA ILE A 180 16.76 11.72 -4.72
C ILE A 180 15.40 12.26 -5.16
N GLY A 181 15.27 12.64 -6.42
CA GLY A 181 13.98 12.89 -7.04
C GLY A 181 13.25 11.56 -7.27
N GLY A 182 11.95 11.50 -6.92
CA GLY A 182 11.18 10.29 -7.09
C GLY A 182 9.67 10.55 -7.15
N PHE A 183 8.91 9.49 -6.94
CA PHE A 183 7.44 9.42 -6.96
C PHE A 183 6.97 8.52 -5.82
N CYS A 184 5.67 8.43 -5.57
CA CYS A 184 5.14 7.40 -4.66
C CYS A 184 5.60 5.99 -5.10
N GLY A 185 5.62 5.75 -6.42
CA GLY A 185 6.11 4.52 -7.03
C GLY A 185 7.59 4.21 -6.80
N THR A 186 8.42 5.14 -6.32
CA THR A 186 9.82 4.84 -5.99
C THR A 186 9.95 3.87 -4.81
N CYS A 187 8.98 3.88 -3.88
CA CYS A 187 8.92 2.93 -2.76
C CYS A 187 7.77 1.93 -2.89
N HIS A 188 6.79 2.20 -3.77
CA HIS A 188 5.60 1.39 -4.03
C HIS A 188 5.60 0.91 -5.49
N ASP A 189 6.70 0.28 -5.91
CA ASP A 189 7.07 0.08 -7.31
C ASP A 189 6.38 -1.09 -8.03
N THR A 190 5.73 -2.01 -7.30
CA THR A 190 5.07 -3.17 -7.93
C THR A 190 3.77 -2.76 -8.63
N PRO A 191 3.67 -2.96 -9.96
CA PRO A 191 2.51 -2.56 -10.74
C PRO A 191 1.19 -3.10 -10.19
N ASN A 192 0.18 -2.26 -10.09
CA ASN A 192 -1.18 -2.53 -9.62
C ASN A 192 -1.31 -3.16 -8.22
N ILE A 193 -0.19 -3.28 -7.48
CA ILE A 193 -0.13 -3.86 -6.13
C ILE A 193 0.39 -2.83 -5.12
N GLY A 194 1.45 -2.09 -5.47
CA GLY A 194 1.98 -0.98 -4.69
C GLY A 194 2.79 -1.38 -3.45
N ASN A 195 3.37 -2.59 -3.41
CA ASN A 195 4.42 -2.90 -2.44
C ASN A 195 5.80 -2.58 -3.03
N HIS A 196 6.84 -2.64 -2.19
CA HIS A 196 8.20 -2.60 -2.69
C HIS A 196 8.60 -3.97 -3.27
N SER A 197 9.08 -4.00 -4.52
CA SER A 197 9.34 -5.25 -5.25
C SER A 197 10.61 -5.98 -4.80
N VAL A 198 11.47 -5.32 -4.04
CA VAL A 198 12.70 -5.89 -3.48
C VAL A 198 12.71 -5.86 -1.95
N LYS A 199 13.61 -6.65 -1.34
CA LYS A 199 13.80 -6.69 0.10
C LYS A 199 14.65 -5.51 0.58
N ALA A 200 14.07 -4.31 0.61
CA ALA A 200 14.71 -3.11 1.12
C ALA A 200 13.84 -2.48 2.22
N PRO A 201 14.04 -2.85 3.49
CA PRO A 201 13.32 -2.19 4.58
C PRO A 201 13.79 -0.76 4.74
N LEU A 202 12.81 0.14 4.85
CA LEU A 202 13.01 1.59 4.89
C LEU A 202 12.45 2.18 6.18
N ASP A 203 13.10 3.22 6.68
CA ASP A 203 12.57 4.09 7.72
C ASP A 203 12.23 5.46 7.14
N ILE A 204 10.94 5.79 7.15
CA ILE A 204 10.40 7.08 6.71
C ILE A 204 9.98 7.97 7.88
N GLY A 205 10.33 7.58 9.12
CA GLY A 205 10.04 8.33 10.34
C GLY A 205 8.69 8.01 11.00
N VAL A 206 7.97 6.99 10.55
CA VAL A 206 6.69 6.56 11.18
C VAL A 206 6.88 6.12 12.64
N PRO A 207 7.92 5.36 13.01
CA PRO A 207 8.13 4.93 14.38
C PRO A 207 8.75 5.97 15.30
N ASP A 208 9.17 7.12 14.79
CA ASP A 208 9.85 8.14 15.57
C ASP A 208 9.00 8.64 16.76
N ALA A 209 9.66 8.85 17.91
CA ALA A 209 9.03 9.32 19.13
C ALA A 209 9.86 10.43 19.81
N GLY A 210 9.30 11.04 20.84
CA GLY A 210 9.92 12.20 21.50
C GLY A 210 9.97 13.41 20.57
N ASP A 211 11.10 14.11 20.52
CA ASP A 211 11.27 15.34 19.73
C ASP A 211 11.19 15.13 18.21
N LYS A 212 11.28 13.87 17.77
CA LYS A 212 11.20 13.49 16.36
C LYS A 212 9.83 12.94 15.96
N ALA A 213 8.89 12.81 16.90
CA ALA A 213 7.56 12.29 16.63
C ALA A 213 6.88 13.10 15.51
N PRO A 214 6.35 12.44 14.46
CA PRO A 214 5.62 13.14 13.42
C PRO A 214 4.36 13.81 14.00
N PRO A 215 4.20 15.14 13.89
CA PRO A 215 3.11 15.86 14.58
C PRO A 215 1.72 15.50 14.05
N VAL A 216 1.63 14.91 12.87
CA VAL A 216 0.37 14.49 12.25
C VAL A 216 -0.03 13.06 12.60
N LEU A 217 0.83 12.31 13.29
CA LEU A 217 0.55 10.94 13.72
C LEU A 217 0.18 10.91 15.21
N ASN A 218 -0.82 10.11 15.56
CA ASN A 218 -1.19 9.89 16.94
C ASN A 218 -0.40 8.72 17.53
N ILE A 219 0.63 9.05 18.30
CA ILE A 219 1.43 8.07 19.04
C ILE A 219 1.03 7.97 20.52
N SER A 220 -0.05 8.67 20.93
CA SER A 220 -0.57 8.61 22.31
C SER A 220 -1.04 7.20 22.62
N GLY A 221 -0.55 6.65 23.73
CA GLY A 221 -0.87 5.27 24.13
C GLY A 221 -0.03 4.19 23.48
N LEU A 222 0.85 4.53 22.51
CA LEU A 222 1.82 3.59 21.98
C LEU A 222 3.02 3.45 22.94
N PRO A 223 3.63 2.25 23.04
CA PRO A 223 4.87 2.09 23.78
C PRO A 223 5.98 2.94 23.13
N VAL A 224 6.87 3.50 23.96
CA VAL A 224 8.06 4.20 23.47
C VAL A 224 9.29 3.52 24.04
N PHE A 225 10.13 3.03 23.14
CA PHE A 225 11.40 2.38 23.47
C PHE A 225 12.55 3.38 23.33
N THR A 226 13.44 3.40 24.32
CA THR A 226 14.72 4.10 24.23
C THR A 226 15.83 3.09 23.94
N LEU A 227 16.46 3.22 22.80
CA LEU A 227 17.49 2.32 22.30
C LEU A 227 18.84 3.04 22.27
N THR A 228 19.85 2.47 22.89
CA THR A 228 21.22 2.99 22.85
C THR A 228 22.08 2.06 22.00
N CYS A 229 22.72 2.60 20.99
CA CYS A 229 23.67 1.87 20.15
C CYS A 229 24.98 1.64 20.92
N THR A 230 25.37 0.40 21.11
CA THR A 230 26.55 0.03 21.88
C THR A 230 27.79 -0.23 21.05
N GLN A 231 27.63 -0.44 19.73
CA GLN A 231 28.72 -0.84 18.84
C GLN A 231 28.60 -0.19 17.45
N GLY A 232 29.70 -0.22 16.69
CA GLY A 232 29.77 0.24 15.31
C GLY A 232 29.75 1.76 15.13
N PRO A 233 29.54 2.27 13.91
CA PRO A 233 29.62 3.71 13.59
C PRO A 233 28.56 4.57 14.31
N LEU A 234 27.52 3.96 14.85
CA LEU A 234 26.44 4.63 15.58
C LEU A 234 26.57 4.49 17.11
N ALA A 235 27.68 3.95 17.63
CA ALA A 235 27.90 3.79 19.06
C ALA A 235 27.66 5.11 19.83
N GLY A 236 26.95 5.04 20.95
CA GLY A 236 26.56 6.18 21.77
C GLY A 236 25.30 6.92 21.29
N LYS A 237 24.82 6.68 20.07
CA LYS A 237 23.53 7.29 19.64
C LYS A 237 22.34 6.67 20.35
N VAL A 238 21.39 7.53 20.70
CA VAL A 238 20.14 7.14 21.35
C VAL A 238 18.97 7.43 20.42
N TYR A 239 18.09 6.45 20.29
CA TYR A 239 16.84 6.54 19.51
C TYR A 239 15.63 6.36 20.43
N LYS A 240 14.59 7.16 20.19
CA LYS A 240 13.26 6.96 20.81
C LYS A 240 12.30 6.59 19.70
N VAL A 241 11.71 5.39 19.78
CA VAL A 241 10.82 4.86 18.73
C VAL A 241 9.65 4.12 19.36
N THR A 242 8.52 4.14 18.68
CA THR A 242 7.33 3.35 19.07
C THR A 242 7.46 1.88 18.69
N ASP A 243 8.33 1.58 17.72
CA ASP A 243 8.65 0.22 17.28
C ASP A 243 10.08 0.18 16.72
N PRO A 244 10.97 -0.65 17.26
CA PRO A 244 12.34 -0.79 16.76
C PRO A 244 12.45 -1.41 15.35
N GLY A 245 11.39 -2.05 14.84
CA GLY A 245 11.35 -2.65 13.52
C GLY A 245 12.41 -3.73 13.32
N ARG A 246 13.05 -3.71 12.15
CA ARG A 246 14.03 -4.71 11.75
C ARG A 246 15.23 -4.84 12.69
N ALA A 247 15.53 -3.81 13.48
CA ALA A 247 16.64 -3.90 14.46
C ALA A 247 16.45 -5.03 15.47
N MET A 248 15.20 -5.38 15.81
CA MET A 248 14.89 -6.53 16.70
C MET A 248 15.31 -7.88 16.11
N ILE A 249 15.46 -7.96 14.79
CA ILE A 249 15.83 -9.18 14.08
C ILE A 249 17.33 -9.19 13.77
N SER A 250 17.86 -8.04 13.32
CA SER A 250 19.25 -7.95 12.86
C SER A 250 20.26 -7.63 13.97
N GLY A 251 19.79 -7.07 15.11
CA GLY A 251 20.65 -6.52 16.16
C GLY A 251 21.46 -5.28 15.72
N LYS A 252 21.15 -4.69 14.57
CA LYS A 252 21.92 -3.59 13.98
C LYS A 252 21.23 -2.25 14.21
N CYS A 253 21.95 -1.30 14.77
CA CYS A 253 21.43 0.06 14.99
C CYS A 253 20.99 0.77 13.71
N LYS A 254 21.60 0.51 12.57
CA LYS A 254 21.20 1.08 11.29
C LYS A 254 19.81 0.63 10.83
N ASP A 255 19.31 -0.47 11.38
CA ASP A 255 18.01 -1.04 11.02
C ASP A 255 16.89 -0.61 11.98
N ILE A 256 17.16 0.26 12.97
CA ILE A 256 16.13 0.83 13.85
C ILE A 256 15.12 1.59 13.00
N GLY A 257 13.84 1.30 13.22
CA GLY A 257 12.72 1.95 12.52
C GLY A 257 12.51 1.52 11.07
N ARG A 258 13.32 0.60 10.54
CA ARG A 258 13.17 0.12 9.17
C ARG A 258 12.10 -0.97 9.07
N PHE A 259 11.19 -0.80 8.10
CA PHE A 259 10.11 -1.74 7.80
C PHE A 259 10.04 -2.04 6.30
N LYS A 260 9.48 -3.19 5.98
CA LYS A 260 9.17 -3.59 4.61
C LYS A 260 8.03 -2.72 4.04
N GLY A 261 8.14 -2.28 2.79
CA GLY A 261 7.06 -1.62 2.08
C GLY A 261 5.82 -2.52 1.96
N PRO A 262 4.65 -2.10 2.50
CA PRO A 262 3.45 -2.91 2.48
C PRO A 262 2.77 -2.92 1.12
N ILE A 263 1.95 -3.95 0.87
CA ILE A 263 0.98 -3.95 -0.22
C ILE A 263 -0.09 -2.87 0.03
N LEU A 264 -0.47 -2.14 -1.01
CA LEU A 264 -1.51 -1.10 -0.93
C LEU A 264 -2.93 -1.60 -1.27
N ARG A 265 -3.11 -2.88 -1.57
CA ARG A 265 -4.45 -3.44 -1.85
C ARG A 265 -5.22 -3.73 -0.57
N GLY A 266 -6.53 -3.53 -0.61
CA GLY A 266 -7.42 -3.73 0.54
C GLY A 266 -7.31 -2.65 1.62
N LEU A 267 -6.87 -1.43 1.29
CA LEU A 267 -6.65 -0.36 2.27
C LEU A 267 -7.92 0.05 3.03
N ALA A 268 -9.07 0.10 2.38
CA ALA A 268 -10.33 0.51 3.03
C ALA A 268 -10.69 -0.34 4.28
N ALA A 269 -10.21 -1.59 4.34
CA ALA A 269 -10.48 -2.52 5.45
C ALA A 269 -9.35 -2.59 6.49
N ARG A 270 -8.31 -1.76 6.38
CA ARG A 270 -7.07 -1.92 7.18
C ARG A 270 -6.82 -0.83 8.22
N ALA A 271 -7.76 0.07 8.44
CA ALA A 271 -7.62 1.07 9.51
C ALA A 271 -7.49 0.38 10.90
N PRO A 272 -6.65 0.92 11.82
CA PRO A 272 -5.75 2.05 11.65
C PRO A 272 -4.50 1.71 10.83
N TYR A 273 -3.87 2.73 10.24
CA TYR A 273 -2.79 2.58 9.26
C TYR A 273 -1.40 2.69 9.88
N PHE A 274 -0.40 2.35 9.07
CA PHE A 274 0.99 2.07 9.42
C PHE A 274 1.14 0.82 10.29
N HIS A 275 2.39 0.36 10.50
CA HIS A 275 2.70 -0.83 11.27
C HIS A 275 2.31 -0.71 12.76
N ASN A 276 2.28 0.52 13.28
CA ASN A 276 1.97 0.84 14.68
C ASN A 276 0.55 1.41 14.88
N GLY A 277 -0.25 1.54 13.83
CA GLY A 277 -1.62 2.07 13.91
C GLY A 277 -1.72 3.57 14.19
N SER A 278 -0.65 4.34 14.04
CA SER A 278 -0.59 5.77 14.40
C SER A 278 -1.41 6.71 13.51
N ALA A 279 -1.90 6.24 12.36
CA ALA A 279 -2.81 6.99 11.49
C ALA A 279 -4.21 6.35 11.52
N ALA A 280 -5.22 7.05 12.03
CA ALA A 280 -6.57 6.53 12.14
C ALA A 280 -7.28 6.40 10.78
N THR A 281 -6.95 7.28 9.84
CA THR A 281 -7.59 7.39 8.53
C THR A 281 -6.58 7.48 7.40
N LEU A 282 -7.01 7.20 6.15
CA LEU A 282 -6.16 7.47 4.96
C LEU A 282 -5.86 8.96 4.78
N ARG A 283 -6.69 9.85 5.32
CA ARG A 283 -6.39 11.29 5.34
C ARG A 283 -5.14 11.58 6.18
N ASP A 284 -5.00 10.93 7.33
CA ASP A 284 -3.83 11.07 8.21
C ASP A 284 -2.58 10.52 7.52
N VAL A 285 -2.71 9.39 6.80
CA VAL A 285 -1.61 8.83 5.98
C VAL A 285 -1.16 9.84 4.93
N VAL A 286 -2.09 10.42 4.16
CA VAL A 286 -1.77 11.41 3.12
C VAL A 286 -1.16 12.67 3.73
N ASN A 287 -1.67 13.14 4.86
CA ASN A 287 -1.10 14.29 5.57
C ASN A 287 0.32 14.00 6.07
N PHE A 288 0.59 12.79 6.55
CA PHE A 288 1.95 12.38 6.94
C PHE A 288 2.92 12.46 5.76
N TYR A 289 2.60 11.85 4.62
CA TYR A 289 3.46 11.89 3.44
C TYR A 289 3.66 13.31 2.91
N ASP A 290 2.59 14.12 2.86
CA ASP A 290 2.63 15.51 2.45
C ASP A 290 3.61 16.34 3.30
N GLN A 291 3.51 16.22 4.62
CA GLN A 291 4.39 16.92 5.56
C GLN A 291 5.82 16.35 5.54
N ARG A 292 5.96 15.01 5.56
CA ARG A 292 7.26 14.31 5.64
C ARG A 292 8.18 14.64 4.46
N PHE A 293 7.60 14.78 3.28
CA PHE A 293 8.35 15.05 2.05
C PHE A 293 8.13 16.45 1.47
N GLY A 294 7.37 17.30 2.14
CA GLY A 294 7.12 18.68 1.70
C GLY A 294 6.43 18.76 0.34
N ILE A 295 5.45 17.87 0.07
CA ILE A 295 4.85 17.73 -1.27
C ILE A 295 4.00 18.95 -1.62
N GLY A 296 3.22 19.48 -0.66
CA GLY A 296 2.40 20.68 -0.83
C GLY A 296 1.05 20.43 -1.51
N PHE A 297 0.44 19.26 -1.27
CA PHE A 297 -0.90 18.96 -1.79
C PHE A 297 -1.97 19.95 -1.31
N THR A 298 -2.80 20.41 -2.22
CA THR A 298 -4.01 21.15 -1.91
C THR A 298 -5.05 20.24 -1.21
N HIS A 299 -6.04 20.86 -0.56
CA HIS A 299 -7.13 20.10 0.06
C HIS A 299 -7.87 19.18 -0.92
N LYS A 300 -8.01 19.62 -2.18
CA LYS A 300 -8.65 18.84 -3.24
C LYS A 300 -7.80 17.66 -3.66
N GLU A 301 -6.51 17.85 -3.90
CA GLU A 301 -5.59 16.76 -4.25
C GLU A 301 -5.51 15.70 -3.15
N LYS A 302 -5.45 16.11 -1.88
CA LYS A 302 -5.54 15.17 -0.75
C LYS A 302 -6.85 14.37 -0.75
N ALA A 303 -7.96 15.02 -1.10
CA ALA A 303 -9.25 14.33 -1.19
C ALA A 303 -9.29 13.35 -2.37
N ASP A 304 -8.78 13.76 -3.54
CA ASP A 304 -8.71 12.91 -4.72
C ASP A 304 -7.82 11.69 -4.44
N LEU A 305 -6.63 11.89 -3.83
CA LEU A 305 -5.73 10.80 -3.46
C LEU A 305 -6.35 9.84 -2.43
N VAL A 306 -7.03 10.35 -1.39
CA VAL A 306 -7.74 9.53 -0.40
C VAL A 306 -8.87 8.73 -1.06
N ASN A 307 -9.62 9.33 -1.99
CA ASN A 307 -10.67 8.63 -2.71
C ASN A 307 -10.10 7.49 -3.55
N PHE A 308 -8.95 7.69 -4.21
CA PHE A 308 -8.25 6.62 -4.92
C PHE A 308 -7.79 5.50 -3.97
N LEU A 309 -7.08 5.83 -2.89
CA LEU A 309 -6.56 4.85 -1.94
C LEU A 309 -7.67 4.00 -1.31
N ASN A 310 -8.88 4.55 -1.12
CA ASN A 310 -10.04 3.80 -0.63
C ASN A 310 -10.57 2.76 -1.63
N THR A 311 -10.15 2.80 -2.89
CA THR A 311 -10.59 1.83 -3.91
C THR A 311 -9.62 0.67 -4.10
N LEU A 312 -8.46 0.72 -3.46
CA LEU A 312 -7.45 -0.33 -3.53
C LEU A 312 -7.78 -1.47 -2.57
#